data_77346abdad9db69fd3b213c4f61165b7
#
_entry.id   77346abdad9db69fd3b213c4f61165b7
#
_cell.length_a   1.000
_cell.length_b   1.000
_cell.length_c   1.000
_cell.angle_alpha   90.00
_cell.angle_beta   90.00
_cell.angle_gamma   90.00
#
_symmetry.space_group_name_H-M   'P 1'
#
loop_
_entity.id
_entity.type
_entity.pdbx_description
1 polymer ?
#
loop_
_entity_poly.entity_id
_entity_poly.type
_entity_poly.pdbx_seq_one_letter_code
_entity_poly.pdbx_strand_id
1 'polypeptide(L)' 'MQSLYCIIWNKNNTWELFTNQVFLLEDEAQDFAKRSNIKYKKKKVEWKVADAAEWF' A
#
# COMPACT_ATOMS: atom_id res chain seq x y z
N MET A 1 -14.47 -16.71 -0.35
CA MET A 1 -13.11 -16.43 0.13
C MET A 1 -12.97 -14.95 0.46
N GLN A 2 -12.35 -14.67 1.59
CA GLN A 2 -12.17 -13.28 2.00
C GLN A 2 -10.91 -12.70 1.34
N SER A 3 -11.07 -11.54 0.72
CA SER A 3 -9.95 -10.86 0.12
C SER A 3 -9.16 -10.09 1.16
N LEU A 4 -7.85 -10.07 1.01
CA LEU A 4 -6.97 -9.27 1.83
C LEU A 4 -6.37 -8.16 0.96
N TYR A 5 -6.07 -7.04 1.59
CA TYR A 5 -5.57 -5.86 0.90
C TYR A 5 -4.20 -5.49 1.40
N CYS A 6 -3.40 -4.92 0.53
CA CYS A 6 -2.08 -4.42 0.89
C CYS A 6 -1.89 -3.03 0.29
N ILE A 7 -0.82 -2.37 0.68
CA ILE A 7 -0.50 -1.04 0.18
C ILE A 7 0.77 -1.17 -0.66
N ILE A 8 0.70 -0.65 -1.87
CA ILE A 8 1.87 -0.59 -2.75
C ILE A 8 2.16 0.87 -3.07
N TRP A 9 3.41 1.16 -3.34
CA TRP A 9 3.85 2.51 -3.65
C TRP A 9 4.75 2.51 -4.88
N ASN A 10 4.76 3.64 -5.58
CA ASN A 10 5.58 3.83 -6.77
C ASN A 10 6.93 4.43 -6.36
N LYS A 11 7.93 3.57 -6.29
CA LYS A 11 9.26 3.95 -5.86
C LYS A 11 10.19 3.82 -7.07
N ASN A 12 10.71 4.94 -7.55
CA ASN A 12 11.60 4.96 -8.73
C ASN A 12 10.94 4.32 -9.96
N ASN A 13 9.68 4.65 -10.21
CA ASN A 13 8.91 4.12 -11.34
C ASN A 13 8.65 2.61 -11.24
N THR A 14 8.79 2.05 -10.05
CA THR A 14 8.52 0.64 -9.80
C THR A 14 7.51 0.52 -8.66
N TRP A 15 6.45 -0.25 -8.89
CA TRP A 15 5.48 -0.51 -7.84
C TRP A 15 6.00 -1.64 -6.95
N GLU A 16 6.04 -1.38 -5.66
CA GLU A 16 6.52 -2.34 -4.67
C GLU A 16 5.63 -2.30 -3.44
N LEU A 17 5.69 -3.34 -2.63
CA LEU A 17 4.98 -3.34 -1.36
C LEU A 17 5.52 -2.24 -0.46
N PHE A 18 4.62 -1.42 0.06
CA PHE A 18 5.00 -0.39 1.03
C PHE A 18 5.27 -1.01 2.42
N THR A 19 4.45 -1.98 2.78
CA THR A 19 4.58 -2.66 4.07
C THR A 19 4.17 -4.12 3.88
N ASN A 20 4.63 -5.00 4.76
CA ASN A 20 4.23 -6.40 4.71
C ASN A 20 2.94 -6.65 5.51
N GLN A 21 2.28 -5.59 5.95
CA GLN A 21 1.02 -5.68 6.66
C GLN A 21 -0.13 -5.88 5.69
N VAL A 22 -1.09 -6.74 6.03
CA VAL A 22 -2.29 -6.94 5.22
C VAL A 22 -3.49 -6.43 6.00
N PHE A 23 -4.55 -6.09 5.27
CA PHE A 23 -5.75 -5.49 5.84
C PHE A 23 -6.97 -6.28 5.37
N LEU A 24 -7.96 -6.38 6.23
CA LEU A 24 -9.20 -7.07 5.88
C LEU A 24 -10.14 -6.19 5.08
N LEU A 25 -10.06 -4.88 5.25
CA LEU A 25 -10.91 -3.93 4.55
C LEU A 25 -10.07 -2.93 3.77
N GLU A 26 -10.56 -2.59 2.59
CA GLU A 26 -9.90 -1.60 1.75
C GLU A 26 -9.81 -0.25 2.46
N ASP A 27 -10.88 0.14 3.15
CA ASP A 27 -10.91 1.40 3.88
C ASP A 27 -9.84 1.46 4.97
N GLU A 28 -9.58 0.35 5.63
CA GLU A 28 -8.53 0.30 6.65
C GLU A 28 -7.16 0.52 6.03
N ALA A 29 -6.92 -0.11 4.87
CA ALA A 29 -5.65 0.05 4.17
C ALA A 29 -5.46 1.49 3.72
N GLN A 30 -6.51 2.11 3.17
CA GLN A 30 -6.43 3.50 2.74
C GLN A 30 -6.16 4.44 3.90
N ASP A 31 -6.83 4.23 5.03
CA ASP A 31 -6.63 5.06 6.22
C ASP A 31 -5.19 4.93 6.73
N PHE A 32 -4.68 3.72 6.77
CA PHE A 32 -3.29 3.49 7.18
C PHE A 32 -2.32 4.24 6.27
N ALA A 33 -2.54 4.17 4.97
CA ALA A 33 -1.66 4.83 4.00
C ALA A 33 -1.69 6.35 4.17
N LYS A 34 -2.89 6.91 4.36
CA LYS A 34 -3.03 8.35 4.57
C LYS A 34 -2.33 8.82 5.83
N ARG A 35 -2.45 8.05 6.90
CA ARG A 35 -1.80 8.38 8.18
C ARG A 35 -0.29 8.25 8.09
N SER A 36 0.18 7.31 7.28
CA SER A 36 1.61 7.08 7.11
C SER A 36 2.29 8.18 6.32
N ASN A 37 1.52 8.98 5.56
CA ASN A 37 2.06 10.08 4.77
C ASN A 37 3.24 9.59 3.92
N ILE A 38 2.96 8.64 3.04
CA ILE A 38 3.97 7.87 2.33
C ILE A 38 4.89 8.75 1.50
N LYS A 39 6.19 8.63 1.76
CA LYS A 39 7.20 9.41 1.07
C LYS A 39 8.42 8.55 0.79
N TYR A 40 9.12 8.89 -0.27
CA TYR A 40 10.40 8.27 -0.60
C TYR A 40 11.41 9.39 -0.85
N LYS A 41 12.52 9.36 -0.10
CA LYS A 41 13.54 10.42 -0.17
C LYS A 41 12.95 11.80 0.05
N LYS A 42 12.05 11.90 1.01
CA LYS A 42 11.37 13.14 1.43
C LYS A 42 10.40 13.71 0.39
N LYS A 43 10.15 12.98 -0.70
CA LYS A 43 9.15 13.37 -1.70
C LYS A 43 7.94 12.46 -1.60
N LYS A 44 6.76 13.05 -1.78
CA LYS A 44 5.54 12.25 -1.86
C LYS A 44 5.59 11.37 -3.09
N VAL A 45 5.20 10.12 -2.93
CA VAL A 45 5.11 9.18 -4.04
C VAL A 45 3.69 8.67 -4.14
N GLU A 46 3.33 8.18 -5.32
CA GLU A 46 2.02 7.58 -5.52
C GLU A 46 1.94 6.27 -4.74
N TRP A 47 0.75 6.02 -4.21
CA TRP A 47 0.46 4.75 -3.56
C TRP A 47 -0.96 4.35 -3.89
N LYS A 48 -1.24 3.08 -3.74
CA LYS A 48 -2.61 2.58 -3.90
C LYS A 48 -2.79 1.30 -3.11
N VAL A 49 -4.05 0.95 -2.89
CA VAL A 49 -4.41 -0.31 -2.26
C VAL A 49 -4.54 -1.36 -3.36
N ALA A 50 -3.99 -2.53 -3.11
CA ALA A 50 -4.00 -3.62 -4.08
C ALA A 50 -4.39 -4.92 -3.38
N ASP A 51 -4.66 -5.94 -4.18
CA ASP A 51 -4.98 -7.26 -3.67
C ASP A 51 -3.69 -7.91 -3.15
N ALA A 52 -3.70 -8.26 -1.86
CA ALA A 52 -2.52 -8.85 -1.24
C ALA A 52 -2.07 -10.13 -1.93
N ALA A 53 -3.01 -10.88 -2.49
CA ALA A 53 -2.69 -12.14 -3.18
C ALA A 53 -1.76 -11.93 -4.38
N GLU A 54 -1.77 -10.74 -4.95
CA GLU A 54 -0.92 -10.44 -6.11
C GLU A 54 0.47 -9.98 -5.70
N TRP A 55 0.66 -9.60 -4.46
CA TRP A 55 1.90 -8.97 -4.00
C TRP A 55 2.67 -9.76 -2.94
N PHE A 56 2.07 -10.81 -2.41
CA PHE A 56 2.72 -11.66 -1.40
C PHE A 56 3.02 -13.06 -1.90
#